data_e444000854225d5617bf438eaf561d1a
#
_entry.id   e444000854225d5617bf438eaf561d1a
#
_cell.length_a   1.000
_cell.length_b   1.000
_cell.length_c   1.000
_cell.angle_alpha   90.00
_cell.angle_beta   90.00
_cell.angle_gamma   90.00
#
_symmetry.space_group_name_H-M   'P 1'
#
loop_
_entity.id
_entity.type
_entity.pdbx_description
1 polymer ?
#
loop_
_entity_poly.entity_id
_entity_poly.type
_entity_poly.pdbx_seq_one_letter_code
_entity_poly.pdbx_strand_id
1 'polypeptide(L)'
;MQMPSLPTSVTKVIEVCNNPKTSPVDLDKVISLDPVLMGRVIKLINSAYYGVQNKITNLVRAIIMLGLNTVKNLALSTAVLDKLSDKSSFKALNMEGFWRHSLCTGVVAKLIAKERKIDNKQLDEYFAAGLLHDIGKIPLNNIVSDDFIKAMAIADSEKIP
;
A
#
# COMPACT_ATOMS: atom_id res chain seq x y z
N MET A 1 12.06 20.59 -8.33
CA MET A 1 11.78 19.16 -8.20
C MET A 1 10.28 18.96 -8.37
N GLN A 2 9.81 18.44 -9.51
CA GLN A 2 8.38 18.17 -9.70
C GLN A 2 8.08 16.75 -9.22
N MET A 3 7.26 16.62 -8.20
CA MET A 3 6.68 15.31 -7.84
C MET A 3 5.81 14.83 -9.00
N PRO A 4 5.90 13.54 -9.40
CA PRO A 4 5.03 13.01 -10.43
C PRO A 4 3.57 13.18 -10.00
N SER A 5 2.73 13.66 -10.93
CA SER A 5 1.29 13.78 -10.68
C SER A 5 0.70 12.40 -10.39
N LEU A 6 -0.22 12.34 -9.45
CA LEU A 6 -0.94 11.09 -9.15
C LEU A 6 -1.68 10.60 -10.42
N PRO A 7 -1.69 9.29 -10.71
CA PRO A 7 -2.48 8.75 -11.80
C PRO A 7 -3.96 9.10 -11.64
N THR A 8 -4.65 9.21 -12.76
CA THR A 8 -6.10 9.47 -12.77
C THR A 8 -6.88 8.41 -11.99
N SER A 9 -6.42 7.15 -11.98
CA SER A 9 -6.99 6.08 -11.17
C SER A 9 -6.87 6.34 -9.67
N VAL A 10 -5.70 6.80 -9.20
CA VAL A 10 -5.49 7.13 -7.78
C VAL A 10 -6.34 8.32 -7.35
N THR A 11 -6.37 9.38 -8.17
CA THR A 11 -7.19 10.56 -7.89
C THR A 11 -8.67 10.18 -7.76
N LYS A 12 -9.19 9.36 -8.67
CA LYS A 12 -10.56 8.86 -8.61
C LYS A 12 -10.82 7.98 -7.39
N VAL A 13 -9.87 7.12 -7.00
CA VAL A 13 -10.00 6.33 -5.77
C VAL A 13 -10.08 7.26 -4.56
N ILE A 14 -9.25 8.30 -4.49
CA ILE A 14 -9.28 9.30 -3.41
C ILE A 14 -10.63 10.02 -3.37
N GLU A 15 -11.14 10.48 -4.51
CA GLU A 15 -12.45 11.16 -4.62
C GLU A 15 -13.59 10.29 -4.12
N VAL A 16 -13.68 9.05 -4.61
CA VAL A 16 -14.69 8.09 -4.18
C VAL A 16 -14.54 7.78 -2.69
N CYS A 17 -13.31 7.66 -2.21
CA CYS A 17 -13.04 7.37 -0.82
C CYS A 17 -13.38 8.51 0.15
N ASN A 18 -13.34 9.76 -0.28
CA ASN A 18 -13.68 10.92 0.54
C ASN A 18 -15.19 11.21 0.57
N ASN A 19 -15.97 10.55 -0.29
CA ASN A 19 -17.42 10.72 -0.29
C ASN A 19 -18.06 9.78 0.77
N PRO A 20 -18.73 10.32 1.80
CA PRO A 20 -19.34 9.51 2.85
C PRO A 20 -20.50 8.63 2.38
N LYS A 21 -21.03 8.88 1.17
CA LYS A 21 -22.11 8.09 0.57
C LYS A 21 -21.61 6.98 -0.36
N THR A 22 -20.29 6.78 -0.45
CA THR A 22 -19.70 5.76 -1.33
C THR A 22 -20.15 4.36 -0.95
N SER A 23 -20.67 3.65 -1.93
CA SER A 23 -21.05 2.25 -1.82
C SER A 23 -19.87 1.31 -2.19
N PRO A 24 -19.93 0.02 -1.79
CA PRO A 24 -18.98 -0.99 -2.25
C PRO A 24 -18.87 -1.09 -3.78
N VAL A 25 -19.97 -0.89 -4.49
CA VAL A 25 -20.01 -0.94 -5.96
C VAL A 25 -19.29 0.25 -6.58
N ASP A 26 -19.36 1.44 -5.96
CA ASP A 26 -18.68 2.62 -6.48
C ASP A 26 -17.16 2.49 -6.34
N LEU A 27 -16.69 1.95 -5.21
CA LEU A 27 -15.27 1.68 -5.00
C LEU A 27 -14.76 0.59 -5.96
N ASP A 28 -15.54 -0.50 -6.15
CA ASP A 28 -15.23 -1.55 -7.11
C ASP A 28 -15.07 -0.99 -8.53
N LYS A 29 -16.02 -0.19 -8.99
CA LYS A 29 -15.96 0.44 -10.33
C LYS A 29 -14.66 1.22 -10.54
N VAL A 30 -14.24 2.00 -9.55
CA VAL A 30 -13.05 2.85 -9.69
C VAL A 30 -11.76 2.03 -9.65
N ILE A 31 -11.64 1.05 -8.74
CA ILE A 31 -10.47 0.18 -8.66
C ILE A 31 -10.36 -0.70 -9.91
N SER A 32 -11.49 -1.16 -10.46
CA SER A 32 -11.54 -2.01 -11.66
C SER A 32 -11.14 -1.28 -12.95
N LEU A 33 -11.07 0.06 -12.95
CA LEU A 33 -10.51 0.82 -14.07
C LEU A 33 -9.01 0.59 -14.24
N ASP A 34 -8.33 0.11 -13.19
CA ASP A 34 -6.92 -0.21 -13.21
C ASP A 34 -6.72 -1.70 -12.88
N PRO A 35 -6.57 -2.58 -13.89
CA PRO A 35 -6.44 -4.02 -13.69
C PRO A 35 -5.22 -4.40 -12.85
N VAL A 36 -4.15 -3.62 -12.88
CA VAL A 36 -2.92 -3.87 -12.11
C VAL A 36 -3.19 -3.57 -10.63
N LEU A 37 -3.80 -2.43 -10.34
CA LEU A 37 -4.22 -2.05 -9.00
C LEU A 37 -5.20 -3.08 -8.42
N MET A 38 -6.22 -3.45 -9.19
CA MET A 38 -7.20 -4.48 -8.80
C MET A 38 -6.52 -5.81 -8.46
N GLY A 39 -5.64 -6.29 -9.34
CA GLY A 39 -4.90 -7.54 -9.12
C GLY A 39 -4.06 -7.53 -7.84
N ARG A 40 -3.40 -6.41 -7.53
CA ARG A 40 -2.61 -6.24 -6.31
C ARG A 40 -3.47 -6.17 -5.05
N VAL A 41 -4.56 -5.41 -5.09
CA VAL A 41 -5.51 -5.33 -3.97
C VAL A 41 -6.09 -6.72 -3.67
N ILE A 42 -6.53 -7.45 -4.67
CA ILE A 42 -7.04 -8.83 -4.51
C ILE A 42 -5.95 -9.77 -3.97
N LYS A 43 -4.71 -9.65 -4.43
CA LYS A 43 -3.58 -10.44 -3.91
C LYS A 43 -3.32 -10.17 -2.43
N LEU A 44 -3.36 -8.91 -2.00
CA LEU A 44 -3.20 -8.53 -0.58
C LEU A 44 -4.33 -9.09 0.27
N ILE A 45 -5.57 -8.98 -0.19
CA ILE A 45 -6.75 -9.49 0.51
C ILE A 45 -6.68 -11.01 0.68
N ASN A 46 -6.16 -11.73 -0.32
CA ASN A 46 -5.97 -13.17 -0.26
C ASN A 46 -4.67 -13.61 0.46
N SER A 47 -3.93 -12.70 1.04
CA SER A 47 -2.76 -13.05 1.84
C SER A 47 -3.16 -13.77 3.14
N ALA A 48 -2.23 -14.53 3.69
CA ALA A 48 -2.45 -15.26 4.95
C ALA A 48 -2.86 -14.36 6.12
N TYR A 49 -2.53 -13.07 6.06
CA TYR A 49 -2.89 -12.09 7.07
C TYR A 49 -4.41 -11.94 7.25
N TYR A 50 -5.17 -11.91 6.16
CA TYR A 50 -6.64 -11.76 6.24
C TYR A 50 -7.35 -13.08 6.53
N GLY A 51 -6.65 -14.22 6.45
CA GLY A 51 -7.16 -15.53 6.85
C GLY A 51 -8.45 -15.96 6.12
N VAL A 52 -8.66 -15.47 4.90
CA VAL A 52 -9.87 -15.80 4.13
C VAL A 52 -9.84 -17.28 3.74
N GLN A 53 -10.85 -18.04 4.20
CA GLN A 53 -10.95 -19.48 3.95
C GLN A 53 -11.10 -19.82 2.46
N ASN A 54 -11.83 -18.98 1.73
CA ASN A 54 -12.05 -19.14 0.29
C ASN A 54 -11.43 -17.97 -0.46
N LYS A 55 -10.71 -18.27 -1.56
CA LYS A 55 -10.10 -17.27 -2.41
C LYS A 55 -11.13 -16.24 -2.89
N ILE A 56 -10.86 -14.98 -2.61
CA ILE A 56 -11.67 -13.86 -3.07
C ILE A 56 -11.20 -13.46 -4.47
N THR A 57 -12.14 -13.44 -5.42
CA THR A 57 -11.89 -13.03 -6.81
C THR A 57 -12.70 -11.79 -7.19
N ASN A 58 -13.63 -11.38 -6.33
CA ASN A 58 -14.52 -10.24 -6.55
C ASN A 58 -14.31 -9.20 -5.46
N LEU A 59 -14.07 -7.96 -5.88
CA LEU A 59 -13.75 -6.86 -4.98
C LEU A 59 -14.95 -6.43 -4.13
N VAL A 60 -16.17 -6.46 -4.67
CA VAL A 60 -17.38 -6.18 -3.89
C VAL A 60 -17.52 -7.14 -2.71
N ARG A 61 -17.23 -8.43 -2.95
CA ARG A 61 -17.23 -9.43 -1.88
C ARG A 61 -16.15 -9.13 -0.83
N ALA A 62 -14.96 -8.72 -1.28
CA ALA A 62 -13.90 -8.29 -0.38
C ALA A 62 -14.33 -7.11 0.50
N ILE A 63 -14.98 -6.12 -0.10
CA ILE A 63 -15.47 -4.93 0.62
C ILE A 63 -16.55 -5.31 1.64
N ILE A 64 -17.45 -6.22 1.29
CA ILE A 64 -18.48 -6.70 2.23
C ILE A 64 -17.87 -7.45 3.41
N MET A 65 -16.83 -8.26 3.17
CA MET A 65 -16.19 -9.08 4.21
C MET A 65 -15.23 -8.28 5.11
N LEU A 66 -14.42 -7.41 4.53
CA LEU A 66 -13.35 -6.69 5.22
C LEU A 66 -13.73 -5.27 5.61
N GLY A 67 -14.82 -4.76 5.06
CA GLY A 67 -15.25 -3.37 5.22
C GLY A 67 -14.69 -2.43 4.15
N LEU A 68 -15.46 -1.38 3.87
CA LEU A 68 -15.14 -0.38 2.85
C LEU A 68 -13.80 0.31 3.15
N ASN A 69 -13.57 0.71 4.41
CA ASN A 69 -12.36 1.43 4.81
C ASN A 69 -11.10 0.58 4.66
N THR A 70 -11.15 -0.72 4.98
CA THR A 70 -10.02 -1.63 4.79
C THR A 70 -9.60 -1.69 3.33
N VAL A 71 -10.55 -1.94 2.43
CA VAL A 71 -10.26 -2.07 0.99
C VAL A 71 -9.84 -0.73 0.39
N LYS A 72 -10.46 0.38 0.83
CA LYS A 72 -10.06 1.74 0.49
C LYS A 72 -8.58 2.00 0.82
N ASN A 73 -8.18 1.75 2.08
CA ASN A 73 -6.81 2.01 2.52
C ASN A 73 -5.80 1.11 1.79
N LEU A 74 -6.16 -0.15 1.54
CA LEU A 74 -5.35 -1.06 0.72
C LEU A 74 -5.18 -0.54 -0.71
N ALA A 75 -6.27 -0.11 -1.34
CA ALA A 75 -6.25 0.41 -2.70
C ALA A 75 -5.41 1.68 -2.80
N LEU A 76 -5.59 2.64 -1.89
CA LEU A 76 -4.81 3.88 -1.87
C LEU A 76 -3.33 3.62 -1.65
N SER A 77 -2.98 2.81 -0.64
CA SER A 77 -1.59 2.48 -0.33
C SER A 77 -0.91 1.77 -1.51
N THR A 78 -1.62 0.81 -2.13
CA THR A 78 -1.11 0.07 -3.29
C THR A 78 -0.91 0.99 -4.50
N ALA A 79 -1.87 1.87 -4.77
CA ALA A 79 -1.82 2.80 -5.90
C ALA A 79 -0.68 3.81 -5.78
N VAL A 80 -0.46 4.35 -4.58
CA VAL A 80 0.65 5.27 -4.30
C VAL A 80 2.00 4.57 -4.49
N LEU A 81 2.16 3.37 -3.91
CA LEU A 81 3.39 2.60 -4.04
C LEU A 81 3.67 2.19 -5.49
N ASP A 82 2.64 1.80 -6.26
CA ASP A 82 2.80 1.40 -7.65
C ASP A 82 3.29 2.56 -8.53
N LYS A 83 2.72 3.74 -8.33
CA LYS A 83 3.12 4.93 -9.11
C LYS A 83 4.56 5.34 -8.85
N LEU A 84 5.01 5.22 -7.63
CA LEU A 84 6.38 5.56 -7.28
C LEU A 84 7.39 4.48 -7.69
N SER A 85 6.91 3.26 -7.98
CA SER A 85 7.71 2.08 -8.35
C SER A 85 7.91 1.94 -9.86
N ASP A 86 8.35 2.99 -10.57
CA ASP A 86 8.68 2.86 -11.99
C ASP A 86 9.84 1.88 -12.17
N LYS A 87 9.54 0.74 -12.81
CA LYS A 87 10.43 -0.44 -12.91
C LYS A 87 11.75 -0.20 -13.63
N SER A 88 11.86 0.89 -14.38
CA SER A 88 13.03 1.17 -15.22
C SER A 88 14.22 1.76 -14.45
N SER A 89 14.05 2.16 -13.18
CA SER A 89 15.03 2.98 -12.45
C SER A 89 15.58 2.35 -11.17
N PHE A 90 15.21 1.09 -10.83
CA PHE A 90 15.66 0.49 -9.57
C PHE A 90 17.06 -0.09 -9.68
N LYS A 91 18.07 0.69 -9.27
CA LYS A 91 19.47 0.25 -9.22
C LYS A 91 19.85 -0.34 -7.86
N ALA A 92 19.31 0.19 -6.78
CA ALA A 92 19.71 -0.17 -5.40
C ALA A 92 18.62 -0.85 -4.60
N LEU A 93 17.35 -0.48 -4.78
CA LEU A 93 16.26 -0.96 -3.95
C LEU A 93 15.70 -2.29 -4.45
N ASN A 94 15.83 -3.36 -3.62
CA ASN A 94 15.14 -4.62 -3.87
C ASN A 94 13.63 -4.44 -3.62
N MET A 95 12.86 -4.30 -4.69
CA MET A 95 11.42 -4.04 -4.60
C MET A 95 10.62 -5.16 -3.94
N GLU A 96 11.02 -6.41 -4.10
CA GLU A 96 10.36 -7.53 -3.41
C GLU A 96 10.59 -7.46 -1.90
N GLY A 97 11.83 -7.23 -1.50
CA GLY A 97 12.21 -7.02 -0.11
C GLY A 97 11.50 -5.81 0.51
N PHE A 98 11.46 -4.68 -0.23
CA PHE A 98 10.75 -3.48 0.17
C PHE A 98 9.25 -3.75 0.41
N TRP A 99 8.58 -4.41 -0.53
CA TRP A 99 7.16 -4.76 -0.39
C TRP A 99 6.89 -5.68 0.80
N ARG A 100 7.74 -6.70 0.97
CA ARG A 100 7.62 -7.64 2.10
C ARG A 100 7.80 -6.92 3.44
N HIS A 101 8.82 -6.07 3.55
CA HIS A 101 9.07 -5.26 4.74
C HIS A 101 7.89 -4.33 5.04
N SER A 102 7.44 -3.55 4.08
CA SER A 102 6.32 -2.62 4.21
C SER A 102 5.03 -3.33 4.65
N LEU A 103 4.72 -4.49 4.04
CA LEU A 103 3.55 -5.27 4.40
C LEU A 103 3.65 -5.81 5.85
N CYS A 104 4.79 -6.36 6.23
CA CYS A 104 5.02 -6.85 7.60
C CYS A 104 4.89 -5.72 8.62
N THR A 105 5.48 -4.55 8.34
CA THR A 105 5.37 -3.38 9.21
C THR A 105 3.93 -2.91 9.37
N GLY A 106 3.15 -2.86 8.29
CA GLY A 106 1.73 -2.53 8.34
C GLY A 106 0.91 -3.51 9.19
N VAL A 107 1.17 -4.81 9.02
CA VAL A 107 0.52 -5.86 9.83
C VAL A 107 0.85 -5.70 11.31
N VAL A 108 2.11 -5.54 11.65
CA VAL A 108 2.59 -5.39 13.04
C VAL A 108 2.02 -4.12 13.66
N ALA A 109 2.04 -2.99 12.94
CA ALA A 109 1.46 -1.73 13.41
C ALA A 109 -0.04 -1.90 13.77
N LYS A 110 -0.81 -2.57 12.89
CA LYS A 110 -2.23 -2.86 13.15
C LYS A 110 -2.43 -3.78 14.36
N LEU A 111 -1.60 -4.81 14.51
CA LEU A 111 -1.67 -5.73 15.67
C LEU A 111 -1.36 -4.99 16.97
N ILE A 112 -0.31 -4.17 17.00
CA ILE A 112 0.04 -3.37 18.19
C ILE A 112 -1.10 -2.40 18.54
N ALA A 113 -1.68 -1.71 17.55
CA ALA A 113 -2.82 -0.82 17.76
C ALA A 113 -4.02 -1.56 18.37
N LYS A 114 -4.30 -2.78 17.87
CA LYS A 114 -5.36 -3.64 18.42
C LYS A 114 -5.09 -4.03 19.87
N GLU A 115 -3.87 -4.45 20.21
CA GLU A 115 -3.46 -4.77 21.58
C GLU A 115 -3.56 -3.55 22.51
N ARG A 116 -3.28 -2.35 21.98
CA ARG A 116 -3.46 -1.07 22.69
C ARG A 116 -4.91 -0.64 22.78
N LYS A 117 -5.87 -1.45 22.33
CA LYS A 117 -7.31 -1.19 22.37
C LYS A 117 -7.73 0.07 21.62
N ILE A 118 -7.01 0.43 20.56
CA ILE A 118 -7.40 1.50 19.64
C ILE A 118 -8.73 1.11 18.96
N ASP A 119 -9.57 2.12 18.69
CA ASP A 119 -10.87 1.91 18.02
C ASP A 119 -10.67 1.12 16.72
N ASN A 120 -11.49 0.09 16.53
CA ASN A 120 -11.45 -0.76 15.35
C ASN A 120 -11.57 0.01 14.03
N LYS A 121 -12.23 1.17 14.05
CA LYS A 121 -12.35 2.06 12.87
C LYS A 121 -11.02 2.67 12.44
N GLN A 122 -10.06 2.80 13.35
CA GLN A 122 -8.75 3.38 13.10
C GLN A 122 -7.67 2.35 12.79
N LEU A 123 -7.90 1.07 13.05
CA LEU A 123 -6.89 0.01 12.86
C LEU A 123 -6.33 -0.06 11.44
N ASP A 124 -7.16 0.24 10.43
CA ASP A 124 -6.73 0.24 9.03
C ASP A 124 -5.82 1.43 8.68
N GLU A 125 -5.91 2.53 9.43
CA GLU A 125 -5.00 3.68 9.31
C GLU A 125 -3.60 3.32 9.81
N TYR A 126 -3.50 2.56 10.91
CA TYR A 126 -2.21 2.04 11.40
C TYR A 126 -1.58 1.08 10.41
N PHE A 127 -2.39 0.22 9.78
CA PHE A 127 -1.89 -0.63 8.69
C PHE A 127 -1.35 0.20 7.52
N ALA A 128 -2.12 1.18 7.05
CA ALA A 128 -1.71 2.05 5.94
C ALA A 128 -0.46 2.87 6.29
N ALA A 129 -0.37 3.41 7.50
CA ALA A 129 0.81 4.13 7.96
C ALA A 129 2.05 3.23 7.96
N GLY A 130 1.94 2.02 8.50
CA GLY A 130 3.04 1.05 8.48
C GLY A 130 3.41 0.58 7.07
N LEU A 131 2.43 0.44 6.16
CA LEU A 131 2.70 0.09 4.75
C LEU A 131 3.45 1.19 4.01
N LEU A 132 3.22 2.45 4.35
CA LEU A 132 3.77 3.62 3.65
C LEU A 132 4.96 4.26 4.36
N HIS A 133 5.38 3.78 5.54
CA HIS A 133 6.39 4.44 6.37
C HIS A 133 7.71 4.71 5.66
N ASP A 134 8.12 3.83 4.77
CA ASP A 134 9.37 3.86 4.02
C ASP A 134 9.23 4.37 2.57
N ILE A 135 8.06 4.92 2.22
CA ILE A 135 7.74 5.30 0.83
C ILE A 135 8.76 6.27 0.23
N GLY A 136 9.42 7.09 1.07
CA GLY A 136 10.47 8.01 0.67
C GLY A 136 11.70 7.35 0.07
N LYS A 137 11.96 6.07 0.35
CA LYS A 137 13.09 5.32 -0.25
C LYS A 137 12.93 5.17 -1.77
N ILE A 138 11.72 5.13 -2.29
CA ILE A 138 11.44 4.98 -3.72
C ILE A 138 11.91 6.21 -4.52
N PRO A 139 11.47 7.45 -4.24
CA PRO A 139 11.97 8.63 -4.95
C PRO A 139 13.47 8.86 -4.74
N LEU A 140 14.03 8.54 -3.57
CA LEU A 140 15.48 8.63 -3.35
C LEU A 140 16.25 7.69 -4.28
N ASN A 141 15.81 6.43 -4.41
CA ASN A 141 16.39 5.48 -5.34
C ASN A 141 16.29 5.94 -6.82
N ASN A 142 15.22 6.63 -7.19
CA ASN A 142 14.98 7.03 -8.58
C ASN A 142 15.67 8.33 -8.97
N ILE A 143 15.81 9.28 -8.04
CA ILE A 143 16.28 10.65 -8.32
C ILE A 143 17.75 10.83 -7.98
N VAL A 144 18.20 10.25 -6.87
CA VAL A 144 19.57 10.35 -6.33
C VAL A 144 20.18 8.97 -6.12
N SER A 145 20.01 8.08 -7.09
CA SER A 145 20.33 6.66 -6.96
C SER A 145 21.76 6.39 -6.51
N ASP A 146 22.76 7.11 -7.02
CA ASP A 146 24.16 6.86 -6.68
C ASP A 146 24.49 7.21 -5.23
N ASP A 147 23.93 8.30 -4.72
CA ASP A 147 24.11 8.70 -3.32
C ASP A 147 23.27 7.81 -2.38
N PHE A 148 22.09 7.39 -2.83
CA PHE A 148 21.27 6.41 -2.10
C PHE A 148 21.97 5.06 -1.98
N ILE A 149 22.62 4.56 -3.05
CA ILE A 149 23.46 3.34 -3.02
C ILE A 149 24.57 3.44 -1.99
N LYS A 150 25.30 4.59 -1.97
CA LYS A 150 26.35 4.82 -0.99
C LYS A 150 25.82 4.82 0.44
N ALA A 151 24.70 5.52 0.68
CA ALA A 151 24.05 5.55 1.99
C ALA A 151 23.63 4.14 2.45
N MET A 152 23.03 3.34 1.57
CA MET A 152 22.68 1.94 1.85
C MET A 152 23.91 1.09 2.21
N ALA A 153 25.03 1.24 1.46
CA ALA A 153 26.26 0.52 1.72
C ALA A 153 26.89 0.89 3.08
N ILE A 154 26.81 2.16 3.48
CA ILE A 154 27.25 2.62 4.80
C ILE A 154 26.36 2.01 5.89
N ALA A 155 25.03 2.08 5.74
CA ALA A 155 24.10 1.51 6.68
C ALA A 155 24.34 0.00 6.90
N ASP A 156 24.55 -0.75 5.81
CA ASP A 156 24.86 -2.18 5.88
C ASP A 156 26.19 -2.47 6.58
N SER A 157 27.24 -1.67 6.29
CA SER A 157 28.57 -1.86 6.89
C SER A 157 28.61 -1.53 8.38
N GLU A 158 27.86 -0.51 8.79
CA GLU A 158 27.79 -0.03 10.18
C GLU A 158 26.65 -0.69 10.98
N LYS A 159 25.82 -1.53 10.32
CA LYS A 159 24.64 -2.18 10.92
C LYS A 159 23.66 -1.19 11.56
N ILE A 160 23.50 -0.02 10.94
CA ILE A 160 22.53 1.00 11.33
C ILE A 160 21.30 0.95 10.42
N PRO A 161 20.11 1.33 10.93
CA PRO A 161 18.86 1.31 10.16
C PRO A 161 18.83 2.36 9.06
#